data_3bf988bbb5d37ffa8ead5fe520ca1fc6
#
_entry.id   3bf988bbb5d37ffa8ead5fe520ca1fc6
#
_cell.length_a   1.000
_cell.length_b   1.000
_cell.length_c   1.000
_cell.angle_alpha   90.00
_cell.angle_beta   90.00
_cell.angle_gamma   90.00
#
_symmetry.space_group_name_H-M   'P 1'
#
loop_
_entity.id
_entity.type
_entity.pdbx_description
1 polymer ?
#
loop_
_entity_poly.entity_id
_entity_poly.type
_entity_poly.pdbx_seq_one_letter_code
_entity_poly.pdbx_strand_id
1 'polypeptide(L)'
;MLNDFSKQCLESKLSPLCVQLVELSEQAFSVNNGNIPKWVKAIESIKTQPQGGVQYASPYLKINSQAIDKKQLESALKLLMPWRKGPYQIGDLQLDSEWRGDMKWDRVAPHIKSLKGKAVLDVGSGNGYFTYLMALAGANIALGIEPFLLFNYQFQAIRSLISSPPNAFILPLKLEQMPNESIFDTVFSMGVLYHQKDHSLHLQQLKNVMTKGGELVLETLVIDNKYGDQIIPEDR
;
A
#
# COMPACT_ATOMS: atom_id res chain seq x y z
N MET A 1 -5.23 10.62 8.94
CA MET A 1 -4.97 9.98 7.63
C MET A 1 -6.08 10.28 6.62
N LEU A 2 -7.37 9.98 6.91
CA LEU A 2 -8.45 10.25 5.94
C LEU A 2 -8.59 11.75 5.61
N ASN A 3 -8.42 12.65 6.57
CA ASN A 3 -8.43 14.09 6.30
C ASN A 3 -7.30 14.53 5.35
N ASP A 4 -6.08 13.98 5.53
CA ASP A 4 -4.96 14.27 4.61
C ASP A 4 -5.23 13.69 3.23
N PHE A 5 -5.77 12.45 3.18
CA PHE A 5 -6.19 11.82 1.94
C PHE A 5 -7.23 12.68 1.22
N SER A 6 -8.31 13.08 1.91
CA SER A 6 -9.38 13.90 1.33
C SER A 6 -8.83 15.19 0.71
N LYS A 7 -7.94 15.89 1.42
CA LYS A 7 -7.30 17.12 0.89
C LYS A 7 -6.52 16.83 -0.39
N GLN A 8 -5.62 15.85 -0.38
CA GLN A 8 -4.79 15.53 -1.54
C GLN A 8 -5.60 14.91 -2.69
N CYS A 9 -6.63 14.15 -2.37
CA CYS A 9 -7.55 13.58 -3.34
C CYS A 9 -8.28 14.68 -4.13
N LEU A 10 -8.80 15.70 -3.45
CA LEU A 10 -9.47 16.83 -4.06
C LEU A 10 -8.54 17.68 -4.96
N GLU A 11 -7.25 17.74 -4.63
CA GLU A 11 -6.22 18.46 -5.41
C GLU A 11 -5.62 17.58 -6.53
N SER A 12 -6.09 16.36 -6.71
CA SER A 12 -5.58 15.37 -7.66
C SER A 12 -6.62 15.00 -8.72
N LYS A 13 -6.20 14.16 -9.67
CA LYS A 13 -7.07 13.53 -10.66
C LYS A 13 -8.20 12.69 -10.02
N LEU A 14 -8.03 12.24 -8.77
CA LEU A 14 -9.03 11.45 -8.03
C LEU A 14 -10.17 12.28 -7.45
N SER A 15 -10.19 13.61 -7.64
CA SER A 15 -11.21 14.51 -7.09
C SER A 15 -12.65 14.04 -7.32
N PRO A 16 -13.05 13.50 -8.49
CA PRO A 16 -14.41 12.98 -8.69
C PRO A 16 -14.80 11.83 -7.76
N LEU A 17 -13.83 11.05 -7.29
CA LEU A 17 -14.05 9.88 -6.44
C LEU A 17 -13.93 10.18 -4.94
N CYS A 18 -13.45 11.38 -4.58
CA CYS A 18 -12.99 11.66 -3.23
C CYS A 18 -14.06 11.39 -2.16
N VAL A 19 -15.27 11.91 -2.35
CA VAL A 19 -16.37 11.74 -1.38
C VAL A 19 -16.69 10.27 -1.18
N GLN A 20 -16.89 9.53 -2.27
CA GLN A 20 -17.23 8.11 -2.22
C GLN A 20 -16.13 7.27 -1.57
N LEU A 21 -14.84 7.53 -1.90
CA LEU A 21 -13.72 6.82 -1.31
C LEU A 21 -13.58 7.07 0.20
N VAL A 22 -13.85 8.30 0.64
CA VAL A 22 -13.84 8.65 2.07
C VAL A 22 -14.97 7.94 2.79
N GLU A 23 -16.21 8.02 2.31
CA GLU A 23 -17.38 7.37 2.92
C GLU A 23 -17.22 5.85 3.03
N LEU A 24 -16.76 5.19 1.96
CA LEU A 24 -16.48 3.75 1.97
C LEU A 24 -15.39 3.39 2.99
N SER A 25 -14.37 4.23 3.10
CA SER A 25 -13.27 4.01 4.05
C SER A 25 -13.72 4.20 5.50
N GLU A 26 -14.54 5.20 5.80
CA GLU A 26 -15.12 5.42 7.12
C GLU A 26 -15.98 4.24 7.55
N GLN A 27 -16.82 3.73 6.65
CA GLN A 27 -17.61 2.52 6.87
C GLN A 27 -16.71 1.32 7.19
N ALA A 28 -15.65 1.11 6.42
CA ALA A 28 -14.74 0.00 6.63
C ALA A 28 -13.95 0.13 7.96
N PHE A 29 -13.57 1.33 8.37
CA PHE A 29 -12.93 1.57 9.68
C PHE A 29 -13.89 1.45 10.86
N SER A 30 -15.21 1.59 10.66
CA SER A 30 -16.22 1.48 11.72
C SER A 30 -16.49 0.03 12.17
N VAL A 31 -15.94 -0.96 11.46
CA VAL A 31 -16.12 -2.38 11.79
C VAL A 31 -15.53 -2.69 13.17
N ASN A 32 -16.33 -3.37 14.00
CA ASN A 32 -15.86 -3.81 15.32
C ASN A 32 -14.77 -4.89 15.18
N ASN A 33 -13.54 -4.54 15.60
CA ASN A 33 -12.41 -5.46 15.61
C ASN A 33 -11.66 -5.30 16.93
N GLY A 34 -11.64 -6.36 17.74
CA GLY A 34 -11.05 -6.36 19.07
C GLY A 34 -9.54 -6.03 19.14
N ASN A 35 -8.84 -6.04 18.00
CA ASN A 35 -7.43 -5.66 17.95
C ASN A 35 -7.21 -4.15 17.76
N ILE A 36 -8.23 -3.39 17.37
CA ILE A 36 -8.09 -1.94 17.10
C ILE A 36 -7.51 -1.19 18.31
N PRO A 37 -7.95 -1.39 19.55
CA PRO A 37 -7.37 -0.68 20.71
C PRO A 37 -5.87 -0.92 20.87
N LYS A 38 -5.41 -2.15 20.60
CA LYS A 38 -3.99 -2.51 20.62
C LYS A 38 -3.20 -1.77 19.53
N TRP A 39 -3.74 -1.70 18.31
CA TRP A 39 -3.09 -1.02 17.20
C TRP A 39 -3.05 0.49 17.37
N VAL A 40 -4.14 1.08 17.88
CA VAL A 40 -4.20 2.52 18.23
C VAL A 40 -3.14 2.84 19.29
N LYS A 41 -3.04 2.05 20.37
CA LYS A 41 -2.01 2.22 21.40
C LYS A 41 -0.60 2.18 20.82
N ALA A 42 -0.35 1.27 19.89
CA ALA A 42 0.94 1.18 19.20
C ALA A 42 1.25 2.47 18.42
N ILE A 43 0.30 2.97 17.65
CA ILE A 43 0.46 4.21 16.86
C ILE A 43 0.68 5.42 17.78
N GLU A 44 -0.07 5.56 18.86
CA GLU A 44 0.13 6.65 19.82
C GLU A 44 1.54 6.64 20.43
N SER A 45 2.06 5.45 20.76
CA SER A 45 3.44 5.30 21.21
C SER A 45 4.46 5.65 20.12
N ILE A 46 4.20 5.30 18.86
CA ILE A 46 5.07 5.61 17.74
C ILE A 46 5.08 7.12 17.45
N LYS A 47 3.96 7.81 17.55
CA LYS A 47 3.83 9.26 17.36
C LYS A 47 4.67 10.09 18.32
N THR A 48 5.09 9.54 19.45
CA THR A 48 6.00 10.24 20.36
C THR A 48 7.45 10.22 19.91
N GLN A 49 7.78 9.42 18.89
CA GLN A 49 9.12 9.34 18.34
C GLN A 49 9.43 10.53 17.42
N PRO A 50 10.69 10.95 17.32
CA PRO A 50 11.11 11.97 16.37
C PRO A 50 10.80 11.55 14.93
N GLN A 51 10.31 12.50 14.15
CA GLN A 51 10.05 12.31 12.72
C GLN A 51 11.32 12.55 11.89
N GLY A 52 11.37 11.95 10.71
CA GLY A 52 12.47 12.13 9.75
C GLY A 52 12.01 12.17 8.30
N GLY A 53 12.90 12.56 7.40
CA GLY A 53 12.65 12.47 5.97
C GLY A 53 12.60 11.02 5.51
N VAL A 54 11.84 10.75 4.45
CA VAL A 54 11.72 9.41 3.87
C VAL A 54 12.41 9.35 2.51
N GLN A 55 13.09 8.23 2.24
CA GLN A 55 13.70 7.92 0.94
C GLN A 55 13.78 6.43 0.71
N TYR A 56 13.84 6.02 -0.54
CA TYR A 56 14.20 4.66 -0.89
C TYR A 56 15.70 4.57 -1.18
N ALA A 57 16.38 3.71 -0.47
CA ALA A 57 17.77 3.34 -0.72
C ALA A 57 17.87 1.82 -0.51
N SER A 58 17.79 1.09 -1.64
CA SER A 58 17.77 -0.38 -1.63
C SER A 58 18.79 -0.97 -0.63
N PRO A 59 18.37 -1.94 0.19
CA PRO A 59 17.07 -2.59 0.17
C PRO A 59 15.96 -1.88 0.98
N TYR A 60 16.21 -0.74 1.63
CA TYR A 60 15.32 -0.19 2.64
C TYR A 60 14.49 0.99 2.16
N LEU A 61 13.21 1.03 2.55
CA LEU A 61 12.50 2.28 2.72
C LEU A 61 12.99 2.91 4.03
N LYS A 62 13.78 3.99 3.93
CA LYS A 62 14.47 4.62 5.05
C LYS A 62 13.69 5.83 5.56
N ILE A 63 13.54 5.90 6.88
CA ILE A 63 13.06 7.07 7.60
C ILE A 63 14.25 7.60 8.40
N ASN A 64 14.76 8.76 7.99
CA ASN A 64 15.98 9.37 8.55
C ASN A 64 15.67 10.13 9.85
N SER A 65 15.12 9.41 10.84
CA SER A 65 14.85 9.95 12.16
C SER A 65 16.08 9.84 13.06
N GLN A 66 16.33 10.86 13.86
CA GLN A 66 17.43 10.91 14.83
C GLN A 66 16.88 10.80 16.25
N ALA A 67 17.72 10.31 17.17
CA ALA A 67 17.40 10.23 18.60
C ALA A 67 16.10 9.45 18.92
N ILE A 68 15.81 8.38 18.16
CA ILE A 68 14.67 7.50 18.46
C ILE A 68 14.90 6.72 19.76
N ASP A 69 13.85 6.54 20.56
CA ASP A 69 13.83 5.50 21.59
C ASP A 69 13.61 4.15 20.92
N LYS A 70 14.72 3.47 20.59
CA LYS A 70 14.71 2.19 19.87
C LYS A 70 13.88 1.13 20.59
N LYS A 71 13.99 1.06 21.93
CA LYS A 71 13.27 0.06 22.74
C LYS A 71 11.75 0.29 22.72
N GLN A 72 11.34 1.55 22.88
CA GLN A 72 9.93 1.93 22.82
C GLN A 72 9.36 1.68 21.41
N LEU A 73 10.07 2.12 20.38
CA LEU A 73 9.66 1.96 18.99
C LEU A 73 9.53 0.48 18.61
N GLU A 74 10.52 -0.34 18.94
CA GLU A 74 10.50 -1.79 18.67
C GLU A 74 9.31 -2.47 19.38
N SER A 75 9.06 -2.12 20.64
CA SER A 75 7.93 -2.65 21.41
C SER A 75 6.59 -2.28 20.77
N ALA A 76 6.44 -1.05 20.28
CA ALA A 76 5.23 -0.60 19.59
C ALA A 76 5.04 -1.29 18.24
N LEU A 77 6.11 -1.42 17.43
CA LEU A 77 6.07 -2.13 16.14
C LEU A 77 5.71 -3.61 16.29
N LYS A 78 6.14 -4.26 17.37
CA LYS A 78 5.76 -5.66 17.70
C LYS A 78 4.24 -5.81 17.93
N LEU A 79 3.54 -4.80 18.44
CA LEU A 79 2.08 -4.84 18.59
C LEU A 79 1.34 -4.85 17.23
N LEU A 80 2.02 -4.46 16.16
CA LEU A 80 1.49 -4.40 14.80
C LEU A 80 1.96 -5.59 13.93
N MET A 81 2.57 -6.63 14.50
CA MET A 81 2.97 -7.82 13.73
C MET A 81 1.75 -8.61 13.23
N PRO A 82 1.90 -9.38 12.11
CA PRO A 82 3.11 -9.57 11.28
C PRO A 82 3.35 -8.46 10.26
N TRP A 83 4.61 -8.11 10.00
CA TRP A 83 5.03 -7.20 8.94
C TRP A 83 5.30 -8.00 7.66
N ARG A 84 4.45 -7.86 6.67
CA ARG A 84 4.52 -8.70 5.47
C ARG A 84 5.41 -8.15 4.37
N LYS A 85 5.38 -6.84 4.13
CA LYS A 85 6.16 -6.18 3.06
C LYS A 85 7.15 -5.20 3.67
N GLY A 86 8.35 -5.13 3.11
CA GLY A 86 9.46 -4.28 3.54
C GLY A 86 10.72 -4.59 2.73
N PRO A 87 11.92 -4.36 3.27
CA PRO A 87 12.20 -3.94 4.65
C PRO A 87 12.18 -2.41 4.87
N TYR A 88 12.01 -2.01 6.12
CA TYR A 88 12.12 -0.62 6.54
C TYR A 88 13.35 -0.39 7.39
N GLN A 89 13.91 0.82 7.35
CA GLN A 89 14.91 1.30 8.28
C GLN A 89 14.43 2.62 8.89
N ILE A 90 14.31 2.67 10.23
CA ILE A 90 13.84 3.84 10.98
C ILE A 90 14.99 4.26 11.91
N GLY A 91 15.71 5.32 11.54
CA GLY A 91 16.99 5.62 12.17
C GLY A 91 17.91 4.40 12.12
N ASP A 92 18.35 3.92 13.29
CA ASP A 92 19.19 2.72 13.44
C ASP A 92 18.40 1.42 13.61
N LEU A 93 17.05 1.48 13.66
CA LEU A 93 16.22 0.30 13.76
C LEU A 93 15.91 -0.26 12.38
N GLN A 94 16.26 -1.52 12.16
CA GLN A 94 15.85 -2.29 10.99
C GLN A 94 14.59 -3.10 11.32
N LEU A 95 13.55 -2.91 10.52
CA LEU A 95 12.30 -3.68 10.57
C LEU A 95 12.27 -4.60 9.36
N ASP A 96 12.59 -5.86 9.60
CA ASP A 96 12.50 -6.90 8.59
C ASP A 96 11.05 -7.32 8.36
N SER A 97 10.81 -8.01 7.26
CA SER A 97 9.47 -8.39 6.82
C SER A 97 9.47 -9.79 6.21
N GLU A 98 8.30 -10.41 6.18
CA GLU A 98 8.13 -11.75 5.63
C GLU A 98 8.52 -11.82 4.14
N TRP A 99 8.23 -10.76 3.37
CA TRP A 99 8.53 -10.68 1.94
C TRP A 99 9.48 -9.51 1.66
N ARG A 100 10.54 -9.80 0.93
CA ARG A 100 11.54 -8.84 0.45
C ARG A 100 10.97 -8.03 -0.71
N GLY A 101 10.26 -6.94 -0.38
CA GLY A 101 9.65 -6.04 -1.35
C GLY A 101 10.67 -5.30 -2.21
N ASP A 102 11.86 -5.00 -1.66
CA ASP A 102 12.97 -4.42 -2.39
C ASP A 102 13.35 -5.23 -3.63
N MET A 103 13.51 -6.56 -3.48
CA MET A 103 13.86 -7.44 -4.60
C MET A 103 12.79 -7.43 -5.72
N LYS A 104 11.51 -7.31 -5.33
CA LYS A 104 10.41 -7.19 -6.29
C LYS A 104 10.43 -5.82 -6.97
N TRP A 105 10.57 -4.74 -6.20
CA TRP A 105 10.59 -3.39 -6.73
C TRP A 105 11.75 -3.16 -7.68
N ASP A 106 12.96 -3.54 -7.29
CA ASP A 106 14.17 -3.38 -8.09
C ASP A 106 14.11 -4.15 -9.42
N ARG A 107 13.36 -5.27 -9.47
CA ARG A 107 13.07 -6.01 -10.70
C ARG A 107 12.02 -5.35 -11.58
N VAL A 108 10.99 -4.73 -10.99
CA VAL A 108 9.84 -4.17 -11.71
C VAL A 108 10.09 -2.73 -12.17
N ALA A 109 10.65 -1.89 -11.28
CA ALA A 109 10.77 -0.45 -11.52
C ALA A 109 11.53 -0.06 -12.81
N PRO A 110 12.59 -0.77 -13.26
CA PRO A 110 13.28 -0.44 -14.50
C PRO A 110 12.44 -0.67 -15.77
N HIS A 111 11.34 -1.42 -15.69
CA HIS A 111 10.55 -1.87 -16.86
C HIS A 111 9.19 -1.18 -16.97
N ILE A 112 8.81 -0.35 -16.00
CA ILE A 112 7.54 0.38 -16.03
C ILE A 112 7.73 1.79 -16.61
N LYS A 113 6.64 2.36 -17.11
CA LYS A 113 6.63 3.76 -17.54
C LYS A 113 6.83 4.67 -16.30
N SER A 114 7.43 5.85 -16.51
CA SER A 114 7.59 6.85 -15.43
C SER A 114 6.28 7.11 -14.70
N LEU A 115 6.32 7.08 -13.37
CA LEU A 115 5.17 7.40 -12.52
C LEU A 115 5.01 8.90 -12.25
N LYS A 116 5.96 9.73 -12.71
CA LYS A 116 5.97 11.17 -12.45
C LYS A 116 4.67 11.84 -12.90
N GLY A 117 4.01 12.50 -11.95
CA GLY A 117 2.76 13.23 -12.16
C GLY A 117 1.51 12.36 -12.37
N LYS A 118 1.61 11.03 -12.26
CA LYS A 118 0.51 10.10 -12.49
C LYS A 118 -0.33 9.85 -11.24
N ALA A 119 -1.61 9.49 -11.48
CA ALA A 119 -2.46 8.84 -10.49
C ALA A 119 -2.21 7.32 -10.55
N VAL A 120 -1.77 6.74 -9.45
CA VAL A 120 -1.34 5.35 -9.36
C VAL A 120 -2.21 4.59 -8.36
N LEU A 121 -2.69 3.39 -8.74
CA LEU A 121 -3.41 2.47 -7.86
C LEU A 121 -2.53 1.26 -7.54
N ASP A 122 -2.43 0.91 -6.25
CA ASP A 122 -1.73 -0.28 -5.74
C ASP A 122 -2.77 -1.24 -5.12
N VAL A 123 -3.18 -2.26 -5.87
CA VAL A 123 -4.19 -3.24 -5.45
C VAL A 123 -3.53 -4.32 -4.58
N GLY A 124 -4.10 -4.56 -3.38
CA GLY A 124 -3.48 -5.44 -2.39
C GLY A 124 -2.18 -4.86 -1.85
N SER A 125 -2.22 -3.55 -1.52
CA SER A 125 -1.04 -2.78 -1.12
C SER A 125 -0.35 -3.32 0.14
N GLY A 126 -1.05 -4.11 0.96
CA GLY A 126 -0.57 -4.54 2.27
C GLY A 126 -0.31 -3.32 3.16
N ASN A 127 0.85 -3.27 3.81
CA ASN A 127 1.25 -2.16 4.67
C ASN A 127 1.77 -0.92 3.90
N GLY A 128 1.58 -0.85 2.57
CA GLY A 128 1.92 0.30 1.75
C GLY A 128 3.38 0.48 1.39
N TYR A 129 4.20 -0.53 1.56
CA TYR A 129 5.60 -0.46 1.17
C TYR A 129 5.78 0.00 -0.28
N PHE A 130 5.10 -0.66 -1.23
CA PHE A 130 5.16 -0.26 -2.65
C PHE A 130 4.45 1.06 -2.92
N THR A 131 3.35 1.34 -2.23
CA THR A 131 2.63 2.61 -2.36
C THR A 131 3.54 3.80 -2.02
N TYR A 132 4.41 3.68 -0.99
CA TYR A 132 5.44 4.68 -0.71
C TYR A 132 6.48 4.78 -1.83
N LEU A 133 6.95 3.66 -2.38
CA LEU A 133 7.93 3.65 -3.46
C LEU A 133 7.37 4.31 -4.73
N MET A 134 6.10 4.07 -5.05
CA MET A 134 5.40 4.72 -6.16
C MET A 134 5.33 6.23 -5.98
N ALA A 135 4.98 6.70 -4.78
CA ALA A 135 4.95 8.13 -4.48
C ALA A 135 6.35 8.76 -4.53
N LEU A 136 7.37 8.09 -4.00
CA LEU A 136 8.77 8.53 -4.08
C LEU A 136 9.31 8.51 -5.51
N ALA A 137 8.78 7.66 -6.39
CA ALA A 137 9.06 7.66 -7.82
C ALA A 137 8.35 8.81 -8.59
N GLY A 138 7.68 9.72 -7.86
CA GLY A 138 7.11 10.95 -8.38
C GLY A 138 5.63 10.88 -8.78
N ALA A 139 4.90 9.85 -8.37
CA ALA A 139 3.44 9.84 -8.55
C ALA A 139 2.80 11.09 -7.94
N ASN A 140 1.85 11.70 -8.62
CA ASN A 140 1.07 12.81 -8.09
C ASN A 140 0.28 12.36 -6.86
N ILE A 141 -0.33 11.17 -6.97
CA ILE A 141 -0.95 10.45 -5.87
C ILE A 141 -0.77 8.94 -6.07
N ALA A 142 -0.32 8.23 -5.05
CA ALA A 142 -0.28 6.78 -5.00
C ALA A 142 -1.31 6.30 -3.99
N LEU A 143 -2.35 5.64 -4.46
CA LEU A 143 -3.43 5.10 -3.66
C LEU A 143 -3.31 3.58 -3.57
N GLY A 144 -3.08 3.07 -2.37
CA GLY A 144 -3.19 1.66 -2.04
C GLY A 144 -4.62 1.31 -1.62
N ILE A 145 -5.09 0.12 -2.00
CA ILE A 145 -6.29 -0.48 -1.43
C ILE A 145 -5.94 -1.81 -0.79
N GLU A 146 -6.39 -1.98 0.48
CA GLU A 146 -6.05 -3.14 1.30
C GLU A 146 -7.15 -3.38 2.35
N PRO A 147 -7.97 -4.44 2.21
CA PRO A 147 -9.11 -4.66 3.10
C PRO A 147 -8.72 -5.05 4.54
N PHE A 148 -7.51 -5.55 4.77
CA PHE A 148 -7.09 -5.94 6.12
C PHE A 148 -6.66 -4.73 6.94
N LEU A 149 -7.45 -4.40 7.98
CA LEU A 149 -7.24 -3.22 8.80
C LEU A 149 -5.85 -3.17 9.45
N LEU A 150 -5.27 -4.30 9.86
CA LEU A 150 -3.92 -4.33 10.44
C LEU A 150 -2.92 -3.60 9.52
N PHE A 151 -2.96 -3.86 8.22
CA PHE A 151 -2.03 -3.24 7.28
C PHE A 151 -2.26 -1.74 7.11
N ASN A 152 -3.52 -1.30 7.20
CA ASN A 152 -3.85 0.12 7.25
C ASN A 152 -3.27 0.80 8.50
N TYR A 153 -3.31 0.14 9.66
CA TYR A 153 -2.69 0.65 10.89
C TYR A 153 -1.15 0.63 10.82
N GLN A 154 -0.55 -0.40 10.20
CA GLN A 154 0.89 -0.42 9.93
C GLN A 154 1.33 0.76 9.04
N PHE A 155 0.58 1.05 7.99
CA PHE A 155 0.82 2.20 7.13
C PHE A 155 0.75 3.51 7.92
N GLN A 156 -0.27 3.69 8.76
CA GLN A 156 -0.41 4.87 9.61
C GLN A 156 0.77 5.02 10.59
N ALA A 157 1.23 3.90 11.16
CA ALA A 157 2.39 3.86 12.06
C ALA A 157 3.66 4.36 11.35
N ILE A 158 3.96 3.84 10.16
CA ILE A 158 5.10 4.29 9.35
C ILE A 158 4.93 5.76 8.94
N ARG A 159 3.74 6.15 8.47
CA ARG A 159 3.45 7.53 8.07
C ARG A 159 3.68 8.54 9.20
N SER A 160 3.35 8.18 10.45
CA SER A 160 3.52 9.06 11.60
C SER A 160 4.98 9.37 11.96
N LEU A 161 5.93 8.58 11.45
CA LEU A 161 7.37 8.78 11.62
C LEU A 161 7.97 9.69 10.52
N ILE A 162 7.19 10.07 9.51
CA ILE A 162 7.66 10.85 8.37
C ILE A 162 7.28 12.31 8.54
N SER A 163 8.25 13.21 8.54
CA SER A 163 8.04 14.66 8.75
C SER A 163 7.29 15.33 7.60
N SER A 164 7.55 14.90 6.37
CA SER A 164 6.86 15.35 5.16
C SER A 164 6.45 14.13 4.34
N PRO A 165 5.31 13.50 4.69
CA PRO A 165 4.89 12.29 4.03
C PRO A 165 4.60 12.55 2.55
N PRO A 166 5.07 11.67 1.65
CA PRO A 166 4.71 11.76 0.24
C PRO A 166 3.21 11.49 0.05
N ASN A 167 2.68 11.81 -1.14
CA ASN A 167 1.28 11.59 -1.49
C ASN A 167 0.96 10.10 -1.71
N ALA A 168 1.25 9.31 -0.68
CA ALA A 168 0.93 7.90 -0.55
C ALA A 168 -0.18 7.71 0.47
N PHE A 169 -1.21 6.98 0.13
CA PHE A 169 -2.36 6.70 0.99
C PHE A 169 -2.81 5.26 0.84
N ILE A 170 -3.38 4.68 1.90
CA ILE A 170 -4.02 3.37 1.85
C ILE A 170 -5.45 3.51 2.37
N LEU A 171 -6.38 2.89 1.65
CA LEU A 171 -7.77 2.79 2.05
C LEU A 171 -8.14 1.32 2.33
N PRO A 172 -9.00 1.05 3.33
CA PRO A 172 -9.42 -0.30 3.72
C PRO A 172 -10.49 -0.87 2.77
N LEU A 173 -10.19 -0.87 1.48
CA LEU A 173 -11.11 -1.23 0.41
C LEU A 173 -10.60 -2.44 -0.38
N LYS A 174 -11.54 -3.17 -0.97
CA LYS A 174 -11.29 -4.17 -2.01
C LYS A 174 -11.44 -3.53 -3.39
N LEU A 175 -10.89 -4.16 -4.43
CA LEU A 175 -11.00 -3.69 -5.81
C LEU A 175 -12.46 -3.62 -6.29
N GLU A 176 -13.30 -4.56 -5.89
CA GLU A 176 -14.73 -4.61 -6.21
C GLU A 176 -15.57 -3.47 -5.61
N GLN A 177 -15.03 -2.79 -4.59
CA GLN A 177 -15.67 -1.62 -3.95
C GLN A 177 -15.23 -0.29 -4.60
N MET A 178 -14.20 -0.34 -5.46
CA MET A 178 -13.75 0.86 -6.16
C MET A 178 -14.82 1.35 -7.12
N PRO A 179 -15.03 2.68 -7.20
CA PRO A 179 -15.88 3.26 -8.24
C PRO A 179 -15.43 2.81 -9.63
N ASN A 180 -16.38 2.50 -10.50
CA ASN A 180 -16.13 2.04 -11.88
C ASN A 180 -15.78 3.23 -12.80
N GLU A 181 -14.70 3.93 -12.45
CA GLU A 181 -14.21 5.13 -13.13
C GLU A 181 -12.79 4.93 -13.62
N SER A 182 -12.58 5.08 -14.93
CA SER A 182 -11.29 4.93 -15.59
C SER A 182 -10.39 6.14 -15.32
N ILE A 183 -9.76 6.17 -14.15
CA ILE A 183 -9.05 7.37 -13.65
C ILE A 183 -7.54 7.16 -13.40
N PHE A 184 -7.10 5.93 -13.12
CA PHE A 184 -5.70 5.66 -12.79
C PHE A 184 -4.85 5.49 -14.05
N ASP A 185 -3.71 6.17 -14.10
CA ASP A 185 -2.76 6.12 -15.22
C ASP A 185 -1.89 4.85 -15.18
N THR A 186 -1.62 4.35 -13.98
CA THR A 186 -0.91 3.08 -13.76
C THR A 186 -1.59 2.33 -12.62
N VAL A 187 -1.84 1.05 -12.84
CA VAL A 187 -2.44 0.15 -11.85
C VAL A 187 -1.48 -0.99 -11.59
N PHE A 188 -1.15 -1.20 -10.30
CA PHE A 188 -0.34 -2.32 -9.86
C PHE A 188 -1.24 -3.39 -9.23
N SER A 189 -1.01 -4.65 -9.58
CA SER A 189 -1.60 -5.82 -8.95
C SER A 189 -0.50 -6.88 -8.80
N MET A 190 0.26 -6.77 -7.72
CA MET A 190 1.46 -7.58 -7.49
C MET A 190 1.26 -8.58 -6.35
N GLY A 191 1.09 -9.85 -6.70
CA GLY A 191 0.86 -10.92 -5.72
C GLY A 191 -0.61 -11.03 -5.28
N VAL A 192 -1.57 -10.66 -6.12
CA VAL A 192 -3.01 -10.64 -5.81
C VAL A 192 -3.80 -11.64 -6.65
N LEU A 193 -3.47 -11.77 -7.93
CA LEU A 193 -4.29 -12.53 -8.89
C LEU A 193 -4.50 -13.99 -8.46
N TYR A 194 -3.47 -14.66 -7.95
CA TYR A 194 -3.56 -16.06 -7.51
C TYR A 194 -4.40 -16.26 -6.23
N HIS A 195 -4.84 -15.19 -5.57
CA HIS A 195 -5.81 -15.23 -4.48
C HIS A 195 -7.26 -15.07 -4.96
N GLN A 196 -7.47 -14.73 -6.22
CA GLN A 196 -8.80 -14.50 -6.77
C GLN A 196 -9.42 -15.82 -7.27
N LYS A 197 -10.71 -16.03 -7.00
CA LYS A 197 -11.45 -17.18 -7.52
C LYS A 197 -11.73 -17.02 -9.03
N ASP A 198 -12.00 -15.80 -9.47
CA ASP A 198 -12.23 -15.46 -10.87
C ASP A 198 -11.17 -14.47 -11.34
N HIS A 199 -10.17 -15.03 -12.04
CA HIS A 199 -9.05 -14.27 -12.57
C HIS A 199 -9.50 -13.28 -13.66
N SER A 200 -10.46 -13.69 -14.50
CA SER A 200 -10.97 -12.86 -15.59
C SER A 200 -11.73 -11.66 -15.08
N LEU A 201 -12.57 -11.84 -14.04
CA LEU A 201 -13.27 -10.77 -13.38
C LEU A 201 -12.29 -9.77 -12.74
N HIS A 202 -11.26 -10.27 -12.06
CA HIS A 202 -10.24 -9.41 -11.45
C HIS A 202 -9.53 -8.55 -12.50
N LEU A 203 -9.10 -9.15 -13.62
CA LEU A 203 -8.48 -8.42 -14.73
C LEU A 203 -9.41 -7.38 -15.35
N GLN A 204 -10.72 -7.70 -15.48
CA GLN A 204 -11.71 -6.74 -15.94
C GLN A 204 -11.89 -5.56 -14.98
N GLN A 205 -11.91 -5.81 -13.66
CA GLN A 205 -12.00 -4.77 -12.64
C GLN A 205 -10.77 -3.84 -12.68
N LEU A 206 -9.55 -4.41 -12.81
CA LEU A 206 -8.33 -3.62 -12.99
C LEU A 206 -8.40 -2.73 -14.24
N LYS A 207 -8.92 -3.27 -15.35
CA LYS A 207 -9.11 -2.51 -16.59
C LYS A 207 -10.11 -1.37 -16.42
N ASN A 208 -11.19 -1.58 -15.68
CA ASN A 208 -12.27 -0.61 -15.51
C ASN A 208 -11.82 0.66 -14.75
N VAL A 209 -10.90 0.53 -13.81
CA VAL A 209 -10.36 1.66 -13.05
C VAL A 209 -9.20 2.38 -13.75
N MET A 210 -8.67 1.80 -14.82
CA MET A 210 -7.51 2.30 -15.56
C MET A 210 -7.92 3.19 -16.72
N THR A 211 -7.24 4.33 -16.92
CA THR A 211 -7.45 5.22 -18.06
C THR A 211 -7.15 4.51 -19.39
N LYS A 212 -7.79 4.98 -20.48
CA LYS A 212 -7.44 4.51 -21.82
C LYS A 212 -5.96 4.79 -22.11
N GLY A 213 -5.21 3.73 -22.45
CA GLY A 213 -3.75 3.79 -22.64
C GLY A 213 -2.93 3.79 -21.36
N GLY A 214 -3.58 3.59 -20.21
CA GLY A 214 -2.93 3.34 -18.92
C GLY A 214 -2.09 2.06 -18.96
N GLU A 215 -1.31 1.85 -17.91
CA GLU A 215 -0.40 0.71 -17.77
C GLU A 215 -0.83 -0.17 -16.60
N LEU A 216 -0.97 -1.48 -16.87
CA LEU A 216 -1.13 -2.48 -15.81
C LEU A 216 0.22 -3.14 -15.53
N VAL A 217 0.64 -3.09 -14.28
CA VAL A 217 1.79 -3.83 -13.77
C VAL A 217 1.27 -5.03 -13.00
N LEU A 218 1.26 -6.19 -13.66
CA LEU A 218 0.76 -7.44 -13.10
C LEU A 218 1.93 -8.36 -12.74
N GLU A 219 1.95 -8.83 -11.49
CA GLU A 219 2.88 -9.86 -11.06
C GLU A 219 2.09 -10.98 -10.37
N THR A 220 2.29 -12.19 -10.81
CA THR A 220 1.58 -13.37 -10.29
C THR A 220 2.43 -14.62 -10.40
N LEU A 221 1.97 -15.70 -9.78
CA LEU A 221 2.53 -17.03 -9.99
C LEU A 221 2.17 -17.51 -11.39
N VAL A 222 3.10 -18.20 -12.01
CA VAL A 222 2.91 -18.88 -13.31
C VAL A 222 3.21 -20.35 -13.16
N ILE A 223 2.59 -21.16 -14.00
CA ILE A 223 2.83 -22.61 -14.09
C ILE A 223 3.46 -22.97 -15.43
N ASP A 224 4.13 -24.09 -15.47
CA ASP A 224 4.65 -24.66 -16.72
C ASP A 224 3.47 -25.10 -17.61
N ASN A 225 3.54 -24.82 -18.91
CA ASN A 225 2.51 -25.12 -19.91
C ASN A 225 2.10 -26.62 -19.94
N LYS A 226 2.96 -27.54 -19.47
CA LYS A 226 2.62 -28.96 -19.33
C LYS A 226 1.48 -29.25 -18.35
N TYR A 227 1.17 -28.30 -17.44
CA TYR A 227 0.07 -28.41 -16.48
C TYR A 227 -1.22 -27.72 -16.94
N GLY A 228 -1.27 -27.20 -18.20
CA GLY A 228 -2.40 -26.45 -18.75
C GLY A 228 -2.32 -24.97 -18.52
N ASP A 229 -3.44 -24.25 -18.77
CA ASP A 229 -3.48 -22.79 -18.71
C ASP A 229 -3.57 -22.25 -17.27
N GLN A 230 -4.17 -23.03 -16.37
CA GLN A 230 -4.29 -22.68 -14.95
C GLN A 230 -4.45 -23.91 -14.07
N ILE A 231 -4.05 -23.80 -12.81
CA ILE A 231 -4.34 -24.78 -11.75
C ILE A 231 -5.18 -24.06 -10.70
N ILE A 232 -6.40 -24.56 -10.45
CA ILE A 232 -7.27 -24.10 -9.37
C ILE A 232 -7.29 -25.21 -8.31
N PRO A 233 -6.78 -24.97 -7.08
CA PRO A 233 -6.86 -25.94 -6.00
C PRO A 233 -8.32 -26.27 -5.65
N GLU A 234 -8.64 -27.54 -5.47
CA GLU A 234 -10.01 -28.00 -5.15
C GLU A 234 -10.44 -27.57 -3.75
N ASP A 235 -9.51 -27.33 -2.83
CA ASP A 235 -9.73 -27.10 -1.39
C ASP A 235 -9.81 -25.61 -0.99
N ARG A 236 -10.32 -24.73 -1.86
CA ARG A 236 -10.47 -23.30 -1.54
C ARG A 236 -11.91 -22.83 -1.62
#